data_a89ce66ea4bd11831745fb4d711d2865
#
_entry.id   a89ce66ea4bd11831745fb4d711d2865
#
_cell.length_a   1.000
_cell.length_b   1.000
_cell.length_c   1.000
_cell.angle_alpha   90.00
_cell.angle_beta   90.00
_cell.angle_gamma   90.00
#
_symmetry.space_group_name_H-M   'P 1'
#
loop_
_entity.id
_entity.type
_entity.pdbx_description
1 polymer ?
#
loop_
_entity_poly.entity_id
_entity_poly.type
_entity_poly.pdbx_seq_one_letter_code
_entity_poly.pdbx_strand_id
1 'polypeptide(L)'
;MSTSTTTRVRIRELLPKLQLGRYQPGLLNSITDVPGVLVNTESIILPASTSHKEINTGVTTILPRKDWFNKACYAGYFRFNGSGEMTGSHWLDETGLLNSPIIITNSFAVGPCYSGIYEYAIREYKNEKGLCDWFLLPVVAETCDIALNDVTAFPIKPEHVVRGIDSASNDAVKEGNTGGGTGMWCHGFKGGTGSSSRVIMGIVNDADKNENLVQYIVGVLVQCNYGAQRDFRITGVPIGQMIIAETEDAVK
;
A
#
# COMPACT_ATOMS: atom_id res chain seq x y z
N MET A 1 29.71 8.90 20.43
CA MET A 1 28.46 8.22 20.79
C MET A 1 28.18 7.19 19.70
N SER A 2 28.22 5.90 20.04
CA SER A 2 27.99 4.81 19.08
C SER A 2 26.52 4.81 18.68
N THR A 3 26.22 5.11 17.44
CA THR A 3 24.86 4.91 16.88
C THR A 3 24.65 3.42 16.70
N SER A 4 24.06 2.79 17.71
CA SER A 4 23.52 1.45 17.57
C SER A 4 22.44 1.51 16.49
N THR A 5 22.75 1.03 15.31
CA THR A 5 21.74 0.72 14.28
C THR A 5 20.89 -0.43 14.80
N THR A 6 19.82 -0.11 15.52
CA THR A 6 18.81 -1.09 15.89
C THR A 6 18.20 -1.62 14.60
N THR A 7 18.54 -2.84 14.24
CA THR A 7 17.95 -3.56 13.11
C THR A 7 16.45 -3.61 13.32
N ARG A 8 15.67 -3.06 12.40
CA ARG A 8 14.21 -3.13 12.45
C ARG A 8 13.80 -4.57 12.19
N VAL A 9 13.17 -5.19 13.18
CA VAL A 9 12.67 -6.57 13.09
C VAL A 9 11.15 -6.57 13.05
N ARG A 10 10.57 -7.59 12.45
CA ARG A 10 9.12 -7.81 12.50
C ARG A 10 8.68 -8.24 13.90
N ILE A 11 7.45 -7.86 14.28
CA ILE A 11 6.91 -8.21 15.61
C ILE A 11 6.97 -9.72 15.91
N ARG A 12 6.85 -10.56 14.90
CA ARG A 12 6.94 -12.04 15.07
C ARG A 12 8.35 -12.53 15.37
N GLU A 13 9.38 -11.82 14.92
CA GLU A 13 10.76 -12.09 15.25
C GLU A 13 11.06 -11.65 16.68
N LEU A 14 10.52 -10.49 17.08
CA LEU A 14 10.65 -9.94 18.43
C LEU A 14 9.84 -10.74 19.45
N LEU A 15 8.63 -11.14 19.10
CA LEU A 15 7.68 -11.86 19.94
C LEU A 15 7.21 -13.15 19.26
N PRO A 16 8.04 -14.19 19.14
CA PRO A 16 7.74 -15.38 18.36
C PRO A 16 6.56 -16.22 18.89
N LYS A 17 6.17 -16.01 20.15
CA LYS A 17 5.01 -16.67 20.77
C LYS A 17 3.69 -15.88 20.58
N LEU A 18 3.76 -14.68 20.00
CA LEU A 18 2.57 -13.86 19.79
C LEU A 18 1.68 -14.46 18.68
N GLN A 19 0.47 -14.82 19.04
CA GLN A 19 -0.54 -15.29 18.07
C GLN A 19 -1.23 -14.08 17.41
N LEU A 20 -0.97 -13.88 16.11
CA LEU A 20 -1.58 -12.84 15.28
C LEU A 20 -2.67 -13.46 14.38
N GLY A 21 -3.79 -13.87 14.99
CA GLY A 21 -4.89 -14.53 14.30
C GLY A 21 -4.74 -16.06 14.24
N ARG A 22 -5.79 -16.71 13.70
CA ARG A 22 -5.94 -18.19 13.70
C ARG A 22 -5.43 -18.87 12.42
N TYR A 23 -5.28 -18.13 11.33
CA TYR A 23 -4.85 -18.68 10.04
C TYR A 23 -3.34 -18.53 9.83
N GLN A 24 -2.74 -19.50 9.17
CA GLN A 24 -1.32 -19.46 8.86
C GLN A 24 -1.03 -18.38 7.81
N PRO A 25 0.11 -17.67 7.91
CA PRO A 25 0.55 -16.77 6.86
C PRO A 25 0.96 -17.55 5.61
N GLY A 26 0.91 -16.89 4.44
CA GLY A 26 1.59 -17.36 3.25
C GLY A 26 3.11 -17.32 3.39
N LEU A 27 3.82 -17.74 2.37
CA LEU A 27 5.28 -17.92 2.37
C LEU A 27 6.03 -16.63 2.73
N LEU A 28 5.63 -15.51 2.14
CA LEU A 28 6.24 -14.18 2.34
C LEU A 28 5.53 -13.39 3.44
N ASN A 29 4.36 -13.84 3.88
CA ASN A 29 3.44 -13.07 4.73
C ASN A 29 3.21 -11.66 4.15
N SER A 30 2.92 -11.58 2.87
CA SER A 30 2.81 -10.36 2.07
C SER A 30 1.60 -10.47 1.13
N ILE A 31 1.04 -9.34 0.68
CA ILE A 31 0.00 -9.33 -0.36
C ILE A 31 0.45 -10.06 -1.62
N THR A 32 1.74 -10.09 -1.88
CA THR A 32 2.36 -10.77 -3.02
C THR A 32 2.35 -12.30 -2.94
N ASP A 33 1.92 -12.89 -1.83
CA ASP A 33 1.58 -14.31 -1.77
C ASP A 33 0.33 -14.66 -2.60
N VAL A 34 -0.52 -13.66 -2.90
CA VAL A 34 -1.65 -13.83 -3.81
C VAL A 34 -1.11 -13.97 -5.24
N PRO A 35 -1.37 -15.12 -5.91
CA PRO A 35 -0.81 -15.37 -7.22
C PRO A 35 -1.15 -14.28 -8.25
N GLY A 36 -0.13 -13.72 -8.88
CA GLY A 36 -0.24 -12.70 -9.91
C GLY A 36 -0.22 -11.26 -9.40
N VAL A 37 -0.34 -11.02 -8.09
CA VAL A 37 -0.19 -9.69 -7.50
C VAL A 37 1.29 -9.29 -7.49
N LEU A 38 1.58 -8.09 -8.01
CA LEU A 38 2.92 -7.51 -8.03
C LEU A 38 2.89 -6.15 -7.32
N VAL A 39 3.97 -5.81 -6.62
CA VAL A 39 4.08 -4.54 -5.89
C VAL A 39 5.43 -3.90 -6.12
N ASN A 40 5.45 -2.57 -6.20
CA ASN A 40 6.65 -1.74 -6.10
C ASN A 40 6.42 -0.64 -5.07
N THR A 41 7.47 -0.29 -4.32
CA THR A 41 7.49 0.86 -3.41
C THR A 41 8.67 1.74 -3.75
N GLU A 42 8.41 2.95 -4.25
CA GLU A 42 9.43 3.96 -4.56
C GLU A 42 9.35 5.10 -3.54
N SER A 43 10.45 5.36 -2.83
CA SER A 43 10.55 6.41 -1.82
C SER A 43 11.38 7.57 -2.34
N ILE A 44 10.95 8.80 -2.04
CA ILE A 44 11.68 10.04 -2.32
C ILE A 44 12.03 10.66 -0.97
N ILE A 45 13.31 10.61 -0.61
CA ILE A 45 13.84 11.13 0.65
C ILE A 45 14.96 12.10 0.32
N LEU A 46 14.72 13.38 0.57
CA LEU A 46 15.70 14.44 0.33
C LEU A 46 15.85 15.29 1.59
N PRO A 47 17.08 15.61 2.00
CA PRO A 47 17.31 16.51 3.13
C PRO A 47 16.82 17.92 2.79
N ALA A 48 16.56 18.72 3.82
CA ALA A 48 16.23 20.13 3.64
C ALA A 48 17.35 20.87 2.88
N SER A 49 16.95 21.82 2.05
CA SER A 49 17.83 22.65 1.24
C SER A 49 17.43 24.12 1.33
N THR A 50 18.05 24.99 0.54
CA THR A 50 17.63 26.39 0.43
C THR A 50 16.27 26.59 -0.25
N SER A 51 15.81 25.59 -1.02
CA SER A 51 14.58 25.67 -1.83
C SER A 51 13.40 24.88 -1.27
N HIS A 52 13.63 23.95 -0.34
CA HIS A 52 12.57 23.12 0.27
C HIS A 52 12.97 22.63 1.66
N LYS A 53 11.99 22.29 2.48
CA LYS A 53 12.19 21.55 3.73
C LYS A 53 12.51 20.09 3.43
N GLU A 54 12.59 19.25 4.45
CA GLU A 54 12.81 17.83 4.28
C GLU A 54 11.66 17.18 3.48
N ILE A 55 12.01 16.42 2.45
CA ILE A 55 11.06 15.67 1.62
C ILE A 55 11.10 14.19 2.03
N ASN A 56 9.96 13.68 2.46
CA ASN A 56 9.75 12.28 2.82
C ASN A 56 8.42 11.83 2.22
N THR A 57 8.43 11.32 1.01
CA THR A 57 7.22 10.90 0.30
C THR A 57 7.51 9.73 -0.62
N GLY A 58 6.53 9.27 -1.37
CA GLY A 58 6.74 8.19 -2.32
C GLY A 58 5.46 7.68 -2.98
N VAL A 59 5.62 6.60 -3.72
CA VAL A 59 4.55 5.95 -4.47
C VAL A 59 4.60 4.44 -4.20
N THR A 60 3.46 3.88 -3.85
CA THR A 60 3.24 2.43 -3.83
C THR A 60 2.40 2.05 -5.05
N THR A 61 2.92 1.17 -5.88
CA THR A 61 2.25 0.64 -7.07
C THR A 61 1.85 -0.80 -6.82
N ILE A 62 0.58 -1.13 -7.00
CA ILE A 62 0.03 -2.47 -6.86
C ILE A 62 -0.58 -2.87 -8.19
N LEU A 63 -0.08 -3.94 -8.79
CA LEU A 63 -0.70 -4.56 -9.95
C LEU A 63 -1.53 -5.75 -9.45
N PRO A 64 -2.87 -5.74 -9.64
CA PRO A 64 -3.71 -6.85 -9.20
C PRO A 64 -3.39 -8.13 -9.98
N ARG A 65 -2.83 -7.98 -11.18
CA ARG A 65 -2.22 -9.03 -12.01
C ARG A 65 -1.29 -8.39 -13.04
N LYS A 66 -0.36 -9.19 -13.59
CA LYS A 66 0.59 -8.70 -14.61
C LYS A 66 -0.13 -8.13 -15.84
N ASP A 67 -1.17 -8.79 -16.32
CA ASP A 67 -1.97 -8.38 -17.50
C ASP A 67 -3.26 -7.64 -17.04
N TRP A 68 -3.07 -6.62 -16.19
CA TRP A 68 -4.16 -5.85 -15.57
C TRP A 68 -5.00 -5.08 -16.60
N PHE A 69 -4.40 -4.69 -17.70
CA PHE A 69 -5.06 -3.89 -18.74
C PHE A 69 -6.09 -4.72 -19.52
N ASN A 70 -5.70 -5.91 -19.99
CA ASN A 70 -6.55 -6.77 -20.82
C ASN A 70 -7.46 -7.70 -20.00
N LYS A 71 -7.14 -7.91 -18.72
CA LYS A 71 -7.85 -8.85 -17.84
C LYS A 71 -8.21 -8.17 -16.53
N ALA A 72 -9.44 -7.68 -16.45
CA ALA A 72 -9.97 -7.10 -15.22
C ALA A 72 -10.03 -8.14 -14.07
N CYS A 73 -9.95 -7.64 -12.84
CA CYS A 73 -10.28 -8.39 -11.64
C CYS A 73 -11.63 -7.95 -11.10
N TYR A 74 -12.36 -8.83 -10.43
CA TYR A 74 -13.47 -8.41 -9.60
C TYR A 74 -12.96 -7.50 -8.49
N ALA A 75 -13.66 -6.41 -8.27
CA ALA A 75 -13.27 -5.41 -7.29
C ALA A 75 -14.49 -4.74 -6.65
N GLY A 76 -14.27 -4.23 -5.46
CA GLY A 76 -15.20 -3.37 -4.74
C GLY A 76 -14.41 -2.44 -3.84
N TYR A 77 -15.04 -1.38 -3.35
CA TYR A 77 -14.43 -0.48 -2.39
C TYR A 77 -15.43 -0.11 -1.30
N PHE A 78 -14.89 0.33 -0.19
CA PHE A 78 -15.69 0.88 0.91
C PHE A 78 -15.13 2.25 1.30
N ARG A 79 -15.99 3.27 1.22
CA ARG A 79 -15.68 4.62 1.67
C ARG A 79 -16.06 4.79 3.13
N PHE A 80 -15.06 4.78 4.01
CA PHE A 80 -15.25 5.02 5.43
C PHE A 80 -15.65 6.47 5.73
N ASN A 81 -15.01 7.44 5.02
CA ASN A 81 -15.34 8.87 5.11
C ASN A 81 -14.94 9.57 3.80
N GLY A 82 -15.08 10.89 3.74
CA GLY A 82 -14.75 11.72 2.59
C GLY A 82 -13.45 12.53 2.75
N SER A 83 -12.54 12.12 3.63
CA SER A 83 -11.33 12.89 3.97
C SER A 83 -10.10 12.52 3.11
N GLY A 84 -10.27 11.75 2.06
CA GLY A 84 -9.22 11.37 1.12
C GLY A 84 -9.79 11.04 -0.25
N GLU A 85 -8.97 11.22 -1.29
CA GLU A 85 -9.36 10.91 -2.66
C GLU A 85 -9.08 9.44 -3.00
N MET A 86 -9.97 8.84 -3.77
CA MET A 86 -9.76 7.61 -4.52
C MET A 86 -10.39 7.76 -5.90
N THR A 87 -9.56 7.92 -6.92
CA THR A 87 -10.03 8.02 -8.32
C THR A 87 -10.55 6.68 -8.83
N GLY A 88 -11.36 6.69 -9.88
CA GLY A 88 -11.90 5.47 -10.47
C GLY A 88 -12.96 4.73 -9.63
N SER A 89 -13.28 5.23 -8.44
CA SER A 89 -14.23 4.59 -7.51
C SER A 89 -15.63 4.41 -8.11
N HIS A 90 -16.12 5.38 -8.88
CA HIS A 90 -17.42 5.32 -9.56
C HIS A 90 -17.48 4.20 -10.61
N TRP A 91 -16.37 3.90 -11.30
CA TRP A 91 -16.30 2.78 -12.23
C TRP A 91 -16.32 1.42 -11.50
N LEU A 92 -15.58 1.32 -10.39
CA LEU A 92 -15.60 0.13 -9.55
C LEU A 92 -17.00 -0.13 -8.97
N ASP A 93 -17.71 0.94 -8.58
CA ASP A 93 -19.06 0.85 -8.02
C ASP A 93 -20.09 0.37 -9.05
N GLU A 94 -20.00 0.91 -10.27
CA GLU A 94 -20.91 0.57 -11.36
C GLU A 94 -20.68 -0.82 -11.94
N THR A 95 -19.41 -1.21 -12.11
CA THR A 95 -19.06 -2.43 -12.88
C THR A 95 -18.62 -3.61 -12.02
N GLY A 96 -18.13 -3.36 -10.81
CA GLY A 96 -17.47 -4.38 -9.99
C GLY A 96 -16.13 -4.87 -10.57
N LEU A 97 -15.52 -4.10 -11.50
CA LEU A 97 -14.33 -4.51 -12.22
C LEU A 97 -13.18 -3.51 -12.05
N LEU A 98 -11.97 -4.03 -11.86
CA LEU A 98 -10.71 -3.29 -11.80
C LEU A 98 -9.82 -3.71 -12.98
N ASN A 99 -9.55 -2.78 -13.87
CA ASN A 99 -8.60 -2.92 -14.98
C ASN A 99 -7.53 -1.81 -14.96
N SER A 100 -7.06 -1.46 -13.78
CA SER A 100 -6.04 -0.44 -13.53
C SER A 100 -5.04 -0.94 -12.49
N PRO A 101 -3.79 -0.45 -12.49
CA PRO A 101 -2.98 -0.48 -11.29
C PRO A 101 -3.69 0.27 -10.17
N ILE A 102 -3.38 -0.08 -8.91
CA ILE A 102 -3.76 0.73 -7.75
C ILE A 102 -2.49 1.47 -7.32
N ILE A 103 -2.55 2.79 -7.34
CA ILE A 103 -1.46 3.64 -6.86
C ILE A 103 -1.86 4.23 -5.51
N ILE A 104 -0.95 4.17 -4.52
CA ILE A 104 -1.14 4.84 -3.23
C ILE A 104 -0.01 5.84 -3.05
N THR A 105 -0.36 7.10 -2.75
CA THR A 105 0.58 8.21 -2.67
C THR A 105 0.12 9.27 -1.68
N ASN A 106 0.72 10.47 -1.70
CA ASN A 106 0.26 11.60 -0.89
C ASN A 106 -0.87 12.38 -1.56
N SER A 107 -1.58 13.19 -0.76
CA SER A 107 -2.76 13.97 -1.19
C SER A 107 -2.50 14.88 -2.41
N PHE A 108 -1.30 15.47 -2.53
CA PHE A 108 -0.99 16.40 -3.62
C PHE A 108 -0.56 15.69 -4.90
N ALA A 109 -0.21 14.43 -4.82
CA ALA A 109 0.34 13.66 -5.94
C ALA A 109 -0.71 12.82 -6.71
N VAL A 110 -1.99 12.92 -6.36
CA VAL A 110 -3.07 12.20 -7.06
C VAL A 110 -3.05 12.51 -8.57
N GLY A 111 -2.97 13.78 -8.95
CA GLY A 111 -2.94 14.21 -10.35
C GLY A 111 -1.74 13.65 -11.13
N PRO A 112 -0.50 13.88 -10.69
CA PRO A 112 0.69 13.29 -11.32
C PRO A 112 0.63 11.77 -11.42
N CYS A 113 0.17 11.08 -10.39
CA CYS A 113 0.06 9.62 -10.42
C CYS A 113 -1.03 9.13 -11.38
N TYR A 114 -2.14 9.85 -11.45
CA TYR A 114 -3.21 9.59 -12.43
C TYR A 114 -2.69 9.71 -13.86
N SER A 115 -1.95 10.79 -14.15
CA SER A 115 -1.29 10.99 -15.45
C SER A 115 -0.28 9.89 -15.75
N GLY A 116 0.49 9.45 -14.76
CA GLY A 116 1.50 8.39 -14.94
C GLY A 116 0.91 7.04 -15.36
N ILE A 117 -0.29 6.69 -14.87
CA ILE A 117 -0.99 5.49 -15.37
C ILE A 117 -1.34 5.64 -16.84
N TYR A 118 -1.81 6.82 -17.28
CA TYR A 118 -2.07 7.06 -18.69
C TYR A 118 -0.80 7.08 -19.54
N GLU A 119 0.29 7.68 -19.05
CA GLU A 119 1.57 7.67 -19.77
C GLU A 119 2.05 6.24 -20.02
N TYR A 120 1.96 5.38 -19.00
CA TYR A 120 2.25 3.96 -19.16
C TYR A 120 1.33 3.31 -20.18
N ALA A 121 0.01 3.48 -20.04
CA ALA A 121 -0.98 2.86 -20.91
C ALA A 121 -0.84 3.31 -22.38
N ILE A 122 -0.57 4.59 -22.61
CA ILE A 122 -0.32 5.13 -23.98
C ILE A 122 0.97 4.52 -24.55
N ARG A 123 2.03 4.41 -23.74
CA ARG A 123 3.29 3.79 -24.19
C ARG A 123 3.09 2.35 -24.65
N GLU A 124 2.35 1.55 -23.87
CA GLU A 124 2.25 0.11 -24.08
C GLU A 124 1.08 -0.32 -24.98
N TYR A 125 -0.04 0.43 -24.99
CA TYR A 125 -1.30 -0.06 -25.54
C TYR A 125 -1.89 0.83 -26.66
N LYS A 126 -1.17 1.86 -27.14
CA LYS A 126 -1.57 2.53 -28.38
C LYS A 126 -1.50 1.56 -29.55
N ASN A 127 -2.46 1.65 -30.47
CA ASN A 127 -2.48 0.79 -31.65
C ASN A 127 -1.39 1.19 -32.67
N GLU A 128 -1.25 0.41 -33.74
CA GLU A 128 -0.26 0.65 -34.81
C GLU A 128 -0.39 2.02 -35.49
N LYS A 129 -1.57 2.65 -35.42
CA LYS A 129 -1.82 4.00 -35.93
C LYS A 129 -1.51 5.09 -34.91
N GLY A 130 -1.03 4.74 -33.71
CA GLY A 130 -0.77 5.67 -32.62
C GLY A 130 -2.04 6.16 -31.91
N LEU A 131 -3.17 5.49 -32.08
CA LEU A 131 -4.45 5.85 -31.45
C LEU A 131 -4.71 5.00 -30.21
N CYS A 132 -5.43 5.60 -29.24
CA CYS A 132 -5.93 4.93 -28.06
C CYS A 132 -7.42 4.60 -28.30
N ASP A 133 -7.72 3.37 -28.65
CA ASP A 133 -9.05 2.83 -28.94
C ASP A 133 -9.58 1.98 -27.77
N TRP A 134 -9.14 2.31 -26.56
CA TRP A 134 -9.47 1.65 -25.31
C TRP A 134 -9.99 2.65 -24.25
N PHE A 135 -10.57 2.10 -23.18
CA PHE A 135 -11.08 2.86 -22.06
C PHE A 135 -10.37 2.43 -20.75
N LEU A 136 -9.97 3.41 -19.98
CA LEU A 136 -9.27 3.23 -18.71
C LEU A 136 -9.66 4.33 -17.72
N LEU A 137 -10.01 3.95 -16.51
CA LEU A 137 -10.12 4.88 -15.37
C LEU A 137 -9.06 4.52 -14.33
N PRO A 138 -7.98 5.31 -14.24
CA PRO A 138 -6.92 5.10 -13.27
C PRO A 138 -7.40 5.10 -11.82
N VAL A 139 -6.86 4.19 -11.00
CA VAL A 139 -7.16 4.11 -9.56
C VAL A 139 -5.95 4.63 -8.78
N VAL A 140 -6.11 5.80 -8.17
CA VAL A 140 -5.14 6.43 -7.29
C VAL A 140 -5.81 6.77 -5.98
N ALA A 141 -5.30 6.23 -4.88
CA ALA A 141 -5.72 6.53 -3.51
C ALA A 141 -4.63 7.34 -2.79
N GLU A 142 -5.03 8.16 -1.83
CA GLU A 142 -4.10 9.05 -1.15
C GLU A 142 -4.19 8.95 0.36
N THR A 143 -3.08 9.31 1.01
CA THR A 143 -2.98 9.59 2.43
C THR A 143 -2.14 10.84 2.66
N CYS A 144 -2.38 11.58 3.74
CA CYS A 144 -1.72 12.86 4.01
C CYS A 144 -0.37 12.66 4.71
N ASP A 145 0.73 13.13 4.10
CA ASP A 145 2.09 13.06 4.65
C ASP A 145 2.64 14.42 5.14
N ILE A 146 1.81 15.45 5.19
CA ILE A 146 2.18 16.84 5.50
C ILE A 146 2.96 17.01 6.81
N ALA A 147 2.82 16.08 7.76
CA ALA A 147 3.50 16.17 9.05
C ALA A 147 5.01 15.90 8.95
N LEU A 148 5.44 15.09 7.99
CA LEU A 148 6.84 14.65 7.84
C LEU A 148 7.41 14.96 6.46
N ASN A 149 6.65 15.61 5.58
CA ASN A 149 7.01 15.88 4.21
C ASN A 149 6.76 17.34 3.82
N ASP A 150 7.66 17.96 3.08
CA ASP A 150 7.39 19.23 2.41
C ASP A 150 6.55 18.97 1.15
N VAL A 151 5.22 19.02 1.31
CA VAL A 151 4.27 18.81 0.20
C VAL A 151 4.37 19.90 -0.88
N THR A 152 4.89 21.10 -0.51
CA THR A 152 4.99 22.24 -1.44
C THR A 152 6.10 22.04 -2.47
N ALA A 153 7.09 21.21 -2.19
CA ALA A 153 8.13 20.85 -3.13
C ALA A 153 7.59 20.03 -4.32
N PHE A 154 6.42 19.40 -4.18
CA PHE A 154 5.71 18.67 -5.23
C PHE A 154 6.60 17.69 -6.02
N PRO A 155 7.32 16.78 -5.34
CA PRO A 155 8.40 16.01 -5.96
C PRO A 155 7.92 14.84 -6.81
N ILE A 156 6.69 14.34 -6.57
CA ILE A 156 6.15 13.19 -7.30
C ILE A 156 5.73 13.60 -8.70
N LYS A 157 6.20 12.83 -9.69
CA LYS A 157 5.97 13.04 -11.11
C LYS A 157 5.40 11.77 -11.75
N PRO A 158 4.77 11.86 -12.94
CA PRO A 158 4.20 10.70 -13.64
C PRO A 158 5.20 9.54 -13.84
N GLU A 159 6.47 9.85 -14.08
CA GLU A 159 7.51 8.84 -14.32
C GLU A 159 7.76 7.91 -13.10
N HIS A 160 7.43 8.34 -11.87
CA HIS A 160 7.52 7.46 -10.71
C HIS A 160 6.51 6.30 -10.80
N VAL A 161 5.31 6.58 -11.34
CA VAL A 161 4.29 5.56 -11.56
C VAL A 161 4.70 4.64 -12.71
N VAL A 162 5.20 5.20 -13.81
CA VAL A 162 5.69 4.42 -14.96
C VAL A 162 6.77 3.44 -14.50
N ARG A 163 7.79 3.93 -13.77
CA ARG A 163 8.84 3.06 -13.18
C ARG A 163 8.26 2.06 -12.19
N GLY A 164 7.29 2.49 -11.37
CA GLY A 164 6.63 1.63 -10.40
C GLY A 164 5.93 0.44 -11.05
N ILE A 165 5.25 0.65 -12.18
CA ILE A 165 4.59 -0.42 -12.95
C ILE A 165 5.64 -1.33 -13.60
N ASP A 166 6.67 -0.76 -14.22
CA ASP A 166 7.76 -1.52 -14.88
C ASP A 166 8.55 -2.39 -13.88
N SER A 167 8.71 -1.92 -12.63
CA SER A 167 9.53 -2.56 -11.59
C SER A 167 8.73 -3.37 -10.58
N ALA A 168 7.41 -3.49 -10.75
CA ALA A 168 6.58 -4.26 -9.83
C ALA A 168 6.97 -5.74 -9.85
N SER A 169 7.18 -6.33 -8.66
CA SER A 169 7.58 -7.72 -8.49
C SER A 169 6.69 -8.46 -7.50
N ASN A 170 6.84 -9.77 -7.45
CA ASN A 170 6.21 -10.64 -6.46
C ASN A 170 7.07 -10.89 -5.21
N ASP A 171 8.11 -10.11 -5.00
CA ASP A 171 8.90 -10.15 -3.78
C ASP A 171 8.07 -9.69 -2.56
N ALA A 172 8.54 -10.01 -1.35
CA ALA A 172 7.92 -9.51 -0.13
C ALA A 172 7.90 -7.97 -0.13
N VAL A 173 6.73 -7.39 0.12
CA VAL A 173 6.59 -5.92 0.19
C VAL A 173 7.45 -5.37 1.31
N LYS A 174 8.22 -4.33 1.01
CA LYS A 174 8.96 -3.58 2.03
C LYS A 174 7.97 -2.91 2.98
N GLU A 175 8.26 -2.97 4.27
CA GLU A 175 7.39 -2.41 5.32
C GLU A 175 8.01 -1.19 6.01
N GLY A 176 7.16 -0.38 6.62
CA GLY A 176 7.54 0.85 7.32
C GLY A 176 7.49 2.08 6.41
N ASN A 177 8.44 2.98 6.58
CA ASN A 177 8.52 4.22 5.80
C ASN A 177 9.03 3.96 4.38
N THR A 178 8.19 3.43 3.53
CA THR A 178 8.52 3.07 2.14
C THR A 178 7.33 3.32 1.22
N GLY A 179 7.60 3.59 -0.05
CA GLY A 179 6.57 3.91 -1.03
C GLY A 179 5.72 5.12 -0.60
N GLY A 180 4.43 5.07 -0.86
CA GLY A 180 3.47 6.07 -0.39
C GLY A 180 3.43 6.22 1.14
N GLY A 181 3.89 5.20 1.89
CA GLY A 181 4.00 5.24 3.34
C GLY A 181 5.23 5.97 3.90
N THR A 182 6.13 6.52 3.05
CA THR A 182 7.42 7.09 3.47
C THR A 182 7.27 8.23 4.48
N GLY A 183 6.36 9.18 4.25
CA GLY A 183 6.13 10.34 5.12
C GLY A 183 4.93 10.20 6.06
N MET A 184 4.40 8.99 6.24
CA MET A 184 3.19 8.79 7.03
C MET A 184 3.45 8.73 8.53
N TRP A 185 2.48 9.24 9.27
CA TRP A 185 2.43 9.22 10.73
C TRP A 185 1.21 8.44 11.18
N CYS A 186 1.41 7.47 12.08
CA CYS A 186 0.34 6.62 12.60
C CYS A 186 0.53 6.43 14.11
N HIS A 187 -0.51 6.68 14.90
CA HIS A 187 -0.50 6.53 16.36
C HIS A 187 0.63 7.27 17.08
N GLY A 188 1.05 8.43 16.58
CA GLY A 188 2.17 9.19 17.16
C GLY A 188 3.57 8.71 16.76
N PHE A 189 3.66 7.67 15.94
CA PHE A 189 4.91 7.12 15.41
C PHE A 189 4.99 7.33 13.90
N LYS A 190 6.20 7.16 13.34
CA LYS A 190 6.32 7.04 11.88
C LYS A 190 5.48 5.84 11.43
N GLY A 191 4.46 6.11 10.61
CA GLY A 191 3.59 5.11 10.03
C GLY A 191 4.22 4.46 8.80
N GLY A 192 3.38 4.06 7.89
CA GLY A 192 3.87 3.59 6.61
C GLY A 192 3.14 2.40 6.03
N THR A 193 3.85 1.71 5.15
CA THR A 193 3.36 0.54 4.45
C THR A 193 3.49 -0.70 5.31
N GLY A 194 2.43 -1.51 5.36
CA GLY A 194 2.43 -2.82 5.98
C GLY A 194 1.79 -3.85 5.06
N SER A 195 2.21 -5.10 5.16
CA SER A 195 1.65 -6.18 4.36
C SER A 195 1.54 -7.48 5.14
N SER A 196 0.55 -8.29 4.81
CA SER A 196 0.36 -9.61 5.40
C SER A 196 -0.49 -10.50 4.50
N SER A 197 -0.39 -11.80 4.69
CA SER A 197 -1.25 -12.78 4.02
C SER A 197 -1.74 -13.86 4.97
N ARG A 198 -2.82 -14.54 4.58
CA ARG A 198 -3.35 -15.72 5.29
C ARG A 198 -3.77 -16.79 4.29
N VAL A 199 -3.46 -18.01 4.63
CA VAL A 199 -3.90 -19.20 3.90
C VAL A 199 -5.22 -19.68 4.50
N ILE A 200 -6.21 -19.86 3.64
CA ILE A 200 -7.57 -20.30 4.01
C ILE A 200 -7.93 -21.51 3.14
N MET A 201 -8.45 -22.56 3.76
CA MET A 201 -9.01 -23.68 3.03
C MET A 201 -10.49 -23.43 2.75
N GLY A 202 -10.90 -23.60 1.52
CA GLY A 202 -12.29 -23.48 1.09
C GLY A 202 -12.73 -24.68 0.28
N ILE A 203 -14.05 -24.89 0.19
CA ILE A 203 -14.65 -25.97 -0.58
C ILE A 203 -15.13 -25.40 -1.90
N VAL A 204 -14.79 -26.07 -3.00
CA VAL A 204 -15.29 -25.79 -4.34
C VAL A 204 -15.95 -27.04 -4.87
N ASN A 205 -17.17 -26.92 -5.36
CA ASN A 205 -17.86 -28.00 -6.06
C ASN A 205 -17.38 -28.05 -7.52
N ASP A 206 -16.99 -29.21 -7.97
CA ASP A 206 -16.73 -29.46 -9.40
C ASP A 206 -18.03 -29.60 -10.21
N ALA A 207 -17.91 -29.83 -11.51
CA ALA A 207 -19.05 -30.01 -12.41
C ALA A 207 -19.98 -31.17 -12.02
N ASP A 208 -19.43 -32.18 -11.35
CA ASP A 208 -20.15 -33.38 -10.87
C ASP A 208 -20.67 -33.21 -9.42
N LYS A 209 -20.57 -31.99 -8.85
CA LYS A 209 -20.93 -31.61 -7.48
C LYS A 209 -20.12 -32.31 -6.37
N ASN A 210 -18.93 -32.82 -6.69
CA ASN A 210 -18.03 -33.32 -5.68
C ASN A 210 -17.34 -32.12 -4.97
N GLU A 211 -17.21 -32.22 -3.65
CA GLU A 211 -16.55 -31.23 -2.82
C GLU A 211 -15.02 -31.38 -2.92
N ASN A 212 -14.36 -30.37 -3.45
CA ASN A 212 -12.92 -30.30 -3.51
C ASN A 212 -12.39 -29.26 -2.55
N LEU A 213 -11.45 -29.63 -1.68
CA LEU A 213 -10.78 -28.72 -0.78
C LEU A 213 -9.70 -27.94 -1.54
N VAL A 214 -9.85 -26.64 -1.61
CA VAL A 214 -8.94 -25.74 -2.34
C VAL A 214 -8.33 -24.73 -1.38
N GLN A 215 -7.05 -24.44 -1.58
CA GLN A 215 -6.34 -23.43 -0.83
C GLN A 215 -6.53 -22.05 -1.48
N TYR A 216 -6.95 -21.09 -0.67
CA TYR A 216 -7.04 -19.68 -1.03
C TYR A 216 -6.00 -18.87 -0.23
N ILE A 217 -5.56 -17.76 -0.81
CA ILE A 217 -4.69 -16.78 -0.15
C ILE A 217 -5.43 -15.44 -0.09
N VAL A 218 -5.55 -14.91 1.12
CA VAL A 218 -6.01 -13.53 1.35
C VAL A 218 -4.79 -12.69 1.64
N GLY A 219 -4.50 -11.74 0.76
CA GLY A 219 -3.40 -10.78 0.92
C GLY A 219 -3.92 -9.40 1.28
N VAL A 220 -3.19 -8.68 2.13
CA VAL A 220 -3.51 -7.32 2.56
C VAL A 220 -2.26 -6.45 2.43
N LEU A 221 -2.44 -5.24 1.89
CA LEU A 221 -1.51 -4.14 1.99
C LEU A 221 -2.21 -2.98 2.67
N VAL A 222 -1.55 -2.34 3.61
CA VAL A 222 -2.06 -1.15 4.29
C VAL A 222 -1.07 0.00 4.14
N GLN A 223 -1.60 1.22 4.02
CA GLN A 223 -0.84 2.45 4.20
C GLN A 223 -1.45 3.18 5.40
N CYS A 224 -0.68 3.22 6.51
CA CYS A 224 -1.16 3.68 7.80
C CYS A 224 -0.93 5.17 7.97
N ASN A 225 -2.02 5.93 8.16
CA ASN A 225 -2.03 7.37 8.41
C ASN A 225 -3.22 7.72 9.32
N TYR A 226 -3.23 7.21 10.56
CA TYR A 226 -4.38 7.39 11.46
C TYR A 226 -4.00 7.26 12.93
N GLY A 227 -4.91 7.67 13.81
CA GLY A 227 -4.94 7.39 15.23
C GLY A 227 -4.00 8.26 16.09
N ALA A 228 -4.37 8.43 17.34
CA ALA A 228 -3.51 8.99 18.37
C ALA A 228 -2.75 7.89 19.11
N GLN A 229 -1.63 8.22 19.74
CA GLN A 229 -0.80 7.27 20.50
C GLN A 229 -1.60 6.48 21.54
N ARG A 230 -2.51 7.15 22.27
CA ARG A 230 -3.35 6.52 23.29
C ARG A 230 -4.26 5.40 22.76
N ASP A 231 -4.54 5.40 21.45
CA ASP A 231 -5.43 4.43 20.80
C ASP A 231 -4.67 3.21 20.25
N PHE A 232 -3.33 3.23 20.32
CA PHE A 232 -2.49 2.16 19.81
C PHE A 232 -2.66 0.88 20.64
N ARG A 233 -3.07 -0.20 19.96
CA ARG A 233 -3.28 -1.51 20.58
C ARG A 233 -2.61 -2.61 19.76
N ILE A 234 -2.09 -3.62 20.45
CA ILE A 234 -1.61 -4.85 19.83
C ILE A 234 -2.38 -6.00 20.47
N THR A 235 -3.13 -6.77 19.68
CA THR A 235 -3.99 -7.87 20.15
C THR A 235 -4.91 -7.49 21.33
N GLY A 236 -5.41 -6.25 21.34
CA GLY A 236 -6.27 -5.72 22.41
C GLY A 236 -5.51 -5.05 23.56
N VAL A 237 -4.21 -5.29 23.73
CA VAL A 237 -3.38 -4.66 24.76
C VAL A 237 -3.18 -3.19 24.45
N PRO A 238 -3.45 -2.25 25.39
CA PRO A 238 -3.38 -0.81 25.17
C PRO A 238 -1.93 -0.28 25.24
N ILE A 239 -1.08 -0.71 24.33
CA ILE A 239 0.37 -0.41 24.31
C ILE A 239 0.63 1.10 24.30
N GLY A 240 -0.17 1.88 23.58
CA GLY A 240 -0.01 3.34 23.51
C GLY A 240 -0.19 3.99 24.87
N GLN A 241 -1.16 3.56 25.68
CA GLN A 241 -1.36 4.07 27.04
C GLN A 241 -0.22 3.66 27.97
N MET A 242 0.31 2.44 27.84
CA MET A 242 1.47 1.98 28.61
C MET A 242 2.70 2.83 28.33
N ILE A 243 2.99 3.11 27.04
CA ILE A 243 4.12 3.97 26.65
C ILE A 243 3.97 5.39 27.22
N ILE A 244 2.75 5.97 27.18
CA ILE A 244 2.48 7.30 27.73
C ILE A 244 2.78 7.31 29.24
N ALA A 245 2.27 6.32 29.99
CA ALA A 245 2.48 6.23 31.44
C ALA A 245 3.98 6.09 31.81
N GLU A 246 4.71 5.23 31.11
CA GLU A 246 6.16 5.08 31.31
C GLU A 246 6.92 6.39 31.04
N THR A 247 6.50 7.16 30.01
CA THR A 247 7.15 8.43 29.67
C THR A 247 6.87 9.52 30.71
N GLU A 248 5.64 9.58 31.23
CA GLU A 248 5.25 10.52 32.27
C GLU A 248 5.96 10.22 33.61
N ASP A 249 6.13 8.96 33.96
CA ASP A 249 6.85 8.56 35.16
C ASP A 249 8.37 8.81 35.06
N ALA A 250 8.93 8.74 33.84
CA ALA A 250 10.35 9.06 33.61
C ALA A 250 10.67 10.58 33.67
N VAL A 251 9.64 11.46 33.62
CA VAL A 251 9.78 12.92 33.71
C VAL A 251 9.56 13.46 35.13
N LYS A 252 9.06 12.64 36.03
CA LYS A 252 8.92 12.95 37.49
C LYS A 252 10.19 12.61 38.25
#